data_733a2474068b1321126376efee622368
#
_entry.id   733a2474068b1321126376efee622368
#
_cell.length_a   1.000
_cell.length_b   1.000
_cell.length_c   1.000
_cell.angle_alpha   90.00
_cell.angle_beta   90.00
_cell.angle_gamma   90.00
#
_symmetry.space_group_name_H-M   'P 1'
#
loop_
_entity.id
_entity.type
_entity.pdbx_description
1 polymer ?
#
loop_
_entity_poly.entity_id
_entity_poly.type
_entity_poly.pdbx_seq_one_letter_code
_entity_poly.pdbx_strand_id
1 'polypeptide(L)'
;MRRDGKCGGCISVHLRTNDFMHFSHQSQLHGATNITGQIFQEACRIFDEAWDGVTPLRQLGVQMTKITGEPYQQFDLFSDVSPEQYEKKLRLDETVDALRDKFGEDVIRRAKFAQNAEGHMAGGLDKARRTGVTKPIPKEF
;
A
#
# COMPACT_ATOMS: atom_id res chain seq x y z
N MET A 1 5.90 -0.41 8.04
CA MET A 1 5.42 0.87 8.57
C MET A 1 4.65 0.65 9.87
N ARG A 2 3.46 -0.04 9.93
CA ARG A 2 2.76 -0.32 11.21
C ARG A 2 3.61 -1.08 12.22
N ARG A 3 4.34 -2.13 11.80
CA ARG A 3 5.26 -2.87 12.68
C ARG A 3 6.32 -2.00 13.36
N ASP A 4 6.68 -0.88 12.75
CA ASP A 4 7.66 0.07 13.28
C ASP A 4 6.98 1.25 14.02
N GLY A 5 5.66 1.20 14.24
CA GLY A 5 4.89 2.26 14.85
C GLY A 5 4.87 3.57 14.04
N LYS A 6 5.05 3.49 12.71
CA LYS A 6 5.17 4.66 11.85
C LYS A 6 3.92 4.91 11.02
N CYS A 7 3.63 6.18 10.78
CA CYS A 7 2.56 6.68 9.93
C CYS A 7 3.12 7.56 8.82
N GLY A 8 2.44 7.65 7.69
CA GLY A 8 2.84 8.51 6.58
C GLY A 8 1.81 9.62 6.33
N GLY A 9 2.28 10.81 6.03
CA GLY A 9 1.45 12.00 5.82
C GLY A 9 1.31 12.43 4.35
N CYS A 10 1.99 11.75 3.43
CA CYS A 10 1.86 12.03 2.00
C CYS A 10 1.98 10.74 1.19
N ILE A 11 1.16 10.61 0.16
CA ILE A 11 1.16 9.46 -0.76
C ILE A 11 1.61 9.94 -2.13
N SER A 12 2.53 9.21 -2.74
CA SER A 12 2.93 9.38 -4.13
C SER A 12 2.60 8.12 -4.93
N VAL A 13 2.02 8.30 -6.10
CA VAL A 13 1.81 7.25 -7.08
C VAL A 13 2.76 7.47 -8.24
N HIS A 14 3.51 6.44 -8.59
CA HIS A 14 4.50 6.46 -9.66
C HIS A 14 4.02 5.55 -10.79
N LEU A 15 3.98 6.09 -11.98
CA LEU A 15 3.55 5.40 -13.19
C LEU A 15 4.70 5.34 -14.19
N ARG A 16 4.85 4.20 -14.85
CA ARG A 16 5.77 4.05 -15.96
C ARG A 16 5.07 3.39 -17.13
N THR A 17 5.09 4.03 -18.25
CA THR A 17 4.48 3.56 -19.49
C THR A 17 5.33 2.48 -20.18
N ASN A 18 4.78 1.83 -21.19
CA ASN A 18 5.47 0.80 -21.97
C ASN A 18 6.66 1.38 -22.77
N ASP A 19 6.61 2.65 -23.16
CA ASP A 19 7.66 3.42 -23.82
C ASP A 19 8.68 4.05 -22.85
N PHE A 20 8.62 3.63 -21.56
CA PHE A 20 9.55 4.03 -20.50
C PHE A 20 9.42 5.47 -20.00
N MET A 21 8.39 6.19 -20.39
CA MET A 21 8.08 7.49 -19.79
C MET A 21 7.71 7.32 -18.32
N HIS A 22 8.15 8.25 -17.50
CA HIS A 22 7.99 8.19 -16.04
C HIS A 22 7.29 9.43 -15.55
N PHE A 23 6.23 9.27 -14.79
CA PHE A 23 5.54 10.38 -14.14
C PHE A 23 5.02 9.96 -12.77
N SER A 24 4.81 10.93 -11.91
CA SER A 24 4.30 10.72 -10.56
C SER A 24 3.38 11.83 -10.13
N HIS A 25 2.36 11.47 -9.39
CA HIS A 25 1.48 12.39 -8.70
C HIS A 25 1.51 12.11 -7.21
N GLN A 26 1.38 13.16 -6.40
CA GLN A 26 1.37 13.03 -4.96
C GLN A 26 0.29 13.88 -4.31
N SER A 27 -0.22 13.41 -3.19
CA SER A 27 -1.19 14.14 -2.38
C SER A 27 -0.81 14.08 -0.90
N GLN A 28 -0.99 15.19 -0.24
CA GLN A 28 -0.83 15.27 1.20
C GLN A 28 -2.13 14.83 1.87
N LEU A 29 -2.02 13.94 2.85
CA LEU A 29 -3.14 13.52 3.68
C LEU A 29 -3.48 14.59 4.71
N HIS A 30 -4.75 14.67 5.12
CA HIS A 30 -5.19 15.55 6.21
C HIS A 30 -4.64 15.14 7.57
N GLY A 31 -3.93 14.02 7.65
CA GLY A 31 -3.22 13.53 8.81
C GLY A 31 -2.32 12.37 8.46
N ALA A 32 -1.36 12.05 9.34
CA ALA A 32 -0.49 10.89 9.15
C ALA A 32 -1.24 9.60 9.52
N THR A 33 -1.27 8.64 8.60
CA THR A 33 -1.97 7.37 8.78
C THR A 33 -1.11 6.17 8.44
N ASN A 34 -1.44 5.02 9.02
CA ASN A 34 -0.95 3.70 8.66
C ASN A 34 -2.09 2.72 8.32
N ILE A 35 -3.33 3.23 8.21
CA ILE A 35 -4.51 2.43 7.88
C ILE A 35 -4.50 2.08 6.40
N THR A 36 -4.46 0.78 6.11
CA THR A 36 -4.38 0.25 4.74
C THR A 36 -5.52 0.76 3.85
N GLY A 37 -6.75 0.82 4.37
CA GLY A 37 -7.92 1.27 3.61
C GLY A 37 -7.81 2.73 3.18
N GLN A 38 -7.34 3.62 4.06
CA GLN A 38 -7.15 5.03 3.75
C GLN A 38 -6.04 5.24 2.71
N ILE A 39 -4.91 4.55 2.89
CA ILE A 39 -3.79 4.59 1.93
C ILE A 39 -4.25 4.11 0.56
N PHE A 40 -5.02 3.01 0.52
CA PHE A 40 -5.53 2.45 -0.73
C PHE A 40 -6.49 3.40 -1.45
N GLN A 41 -7.46 3.98 -0.74
CA GLN A 41 -8.44 4.90 -1.32
C GLN A 41 -7.75 6.12 -1.93
N GLU A 42 -6.82 6.72 -1.18
CA GLU A 42 -6.10 7.89 -1.67
C GLU A 42 -5.16 7.55 -2.84
N ALA A 43 -4.48 6.41 -2.79
CA ALA A 43 -3.66 5.95 -3.90
C ALA A 43 -4.48 5.73 -5.18
N CYS A 44 -5.70 5.17 -5.08
CA CYS A 44 -6.61 5.03 -6.21
C CYS A 44 -7.03 6.39 -6.76
N ARG A 45 -7.41 7.34 -5.89
CA ARG A 45 -7.79 8.69 -6.31
C ARG A 45 -6.65 9.38 -7.09
N ILE A 46 -5.43 9.34 -6.55
CA ILE A 46 -4.24 9.90 -7.22
C ILE A 46 -3.97 9.19 -8.55
N PHE A 47 -4.14 7.87 -8.60
CA PHE A 47 -3.97 7.09 -9.82
C PHE A 47 -4.96 7.50 -10.90
N ASP A 48 -6.25 7.61 -10.54
CA ASP A 48 -7.32 8.00 -11.47
C ASP A 48 -7.14 9.43 -12.01
N GLU A 49 -6.56 10.33 -11.23
CA GLU A 49 -6.21 11.68 -11.67
C GLU A 49 -4.95 11.72 -12.56
N ALA A 50 -4.02 10.79 -12.36
CA ALA A 50 -2.74 10.79 -13.04
C ALA A 50 -2.73 10.01 -14.36
N TRP A 51 -3.60 9.00 -14.50
CA TRP A 51 -3.62 8.11 -15.66
C TRP A 51 -4.76 8.45 -16.60
N ASP A 52 -4.47 8.46 -17.89
CA ASP A 52 -5.41 8.76 -18.96
C ASP A 52 -6.40 7.61 -19.29
N GLY A 53 -6.26 6.46 -18.65
CA GLY A 53 -7.10 5.28 -18.86
C GLY A 53 -6.79 4.48 -20.13
N VAL A 54 -5.85 4.93 -20.96
CA VAL A 54 -5.58 4.37 -22.30
C VAL A 54 -4.13 3.92 -22.45
N THR A 55 -3.18 4.74 -22.03
CA THR A 55 -1.75 4.46 -22.19
C THR A 55 -1.35 3.21 -21.42
N PRO A 56 -0.77 2.17 -22.08
CA PRO A 56 -0.36 0.96 -21.40
C PRO A 56 0.70 1.24 -20.34
N LEU A 57 0.44 0.77 -19.11
CA LEU A 57 1.37 0.89 -18.01
C LEU A 57 2.19 -0.39 -17.83
N ARG A 58 3.49 -0.21 -17.69
CA ARG A 58 4.43 -1.30 -17.42
C ARG A 58 4.74 -1.44 -15.92
N GLN A 59 4.65 -0.34 -15.18
CA GLN A 59 4.97 -0.32 -13.75
C GLN A 59 4.07 0.67 -13.03
N LEU A 60 3.60 0.24 -11.86
CA LEU A 60 2.86 1.05 -10.90
C LEU A 60 3.56 0.93 -9.55
N GLY A 61 3.76 2.06 -8.88
CA GLY A 61 4.33 2.12 -7.54
C GLY A 61 3.56 3.07 -6.64
N VAL A 62 3.48 2.73 -5.36
CA VAL A 62 2.93 3.59 -4.32
C VAL A 62 4.01 3.80 -3.26
N GLN A 63 4.21 5.04 -2.88
CA GLN A 63 5.18 5.43 -1.86
C GLN A 63 4.52 6.30 -0.81
N MET A 64 4.84 6.04 0.45
CA MET A 64 4.50 6.90 1.57
C MET A 64 5.70 7.76 1.95
N THR A 65 5.46 9.05 2.16
CA THR A 65 6.46 10.02 2.62
C THR A 65 5.93 10.82 3.81
N LYS A 66 6.70 11.75 4.33
CA LYS A 66 6.41 12.46 5.58
C LYS A 66 6.13 11.48 6.73
N ILE A 67 7.08 10.57 6.93
CA ILE A 67 6.95 9.51 7.94
C ILE A 67 7.13 10.11 9.33
N THR A 68 6.18 9.81 10.22
CA THR A 68 6.19 10.21 11.64
C THR A 68 6.06 8.98 12.54
N GLY A 69 6.50 9.10 13.80
CA GLY A 69 6.37 8.07 14.83
C GLY A 69 5.01 8.05 15.53
N GLU A 70 4.18 9.06 15.32
CA GLU A 70 2.86 9.16 15.94
C GLU A 70 1.79 9.31 14.86
N PRO A 71 0.65 8.62 15.00
CA PRO A 71 -0.51 8.90 14.18
C PRO A 71 -0.97 10.32 14.53
N TYR A 72 -0.82 11.19 13.57
CA TYR A 72 -1.32 12.55 13.69
C TYR A 72 -2.53 12.63 12.74
N GLN A 73 -3.71 12.62 13.32
CA GLN A 73 -4.94 12.80 12.57
C GLN A 73 -5.58 14.13 12.99
N GLN A 74 -5.65 15.03 12.06
CA GLN A 74 -6.47 16.22 12.22
C GLN A 74 -7.91 15.78 11.92
N PHE A 75 -8.69 15.60 12.95
CA PHE A 75 -10.13 15.44 12.80
C PHE A 75 -10.72 16.78 12.40
N ASP A 76 -11.10 16.90 11.15
CA ASP A 76 -11.89 18.03 10.69
C ASP A 76 -13.35 17.81 11.13
N LEU A 77 -14.00 18.87 11.59
CA LEU A 77 -15.42 18.86 11.94
C LEU A 77 -16.34 18.42 10.79
N PHE A 78 -15.82 18.42 9.57
CA PHE A 78 -16.51 18.02 8.34
C PHE A 78 -16.05 16.66 7.79
N SER A 79 -15.13 15.95 8.49
CA SER A 79 -14.72 14.63 8.03
C SER A 79 -15.73 13.57 8.46
N ASP A 80 -16.18 12.76 7.51
CA ASP A 80 -17.13 11.66 7.72
C ASP A 80 -16.55 10.49 8.56
N VAL A 81 -15.32 10.59 9.03
CA VAL A 81 -14.63 9.53 9.78
C VAL A 81 -14.67 9.84 11.27
N SER A 82 -15.55 9.17 12.00
CA SER A 82 -15.56 9.26 13.45
C SER A 82 -14.31 8.60 14.07
N PRO A 83 -13.86 9.07 15.24
CA PRO A 83 -12.75 8.45 15.99
C PRO A 83 -12.96 6.93 16.21
N GLU A 84 -14.19 6.50 16.46
CA GLU A 84 -14.55 5.09 16.66
C GLU A 84 -14.34 4.26 15.39
N GLN A 85 -14.69 4.80 14.23
CA GLN A 85 -14.45 4.13 12.95
C GLN A 85 -12.95 4.04 12.63
N TYR A 86 -12.18 5.04 13.00
CA TYR A 86 -10.73 5.02 12.87
C TYR A 86 -10.11 3.90 13.70
N GLU A 87 -10.44 3.84 14.99
CA GLU A 87 -9.96 2.77 15.88
C GLU A 87 -10.36 1.38 15.41
N LYS A 88 -11.59 1.21 14.92
CA LYS A 88 -12.05 -0.06 14.38
C LYS A 88 -11.22 -0.50 13.17
N LYS A 89 -10.91 0.41 12.26
CA LYS A 89 -10.06 0.13 11.09
C LYS A 89 -8.63 -0.21 11.50
N LEU A 90 -8.09 0.50 12.48
CA LEU A 90 -6.75 0.24 13.01
C LEU A 90 -6.66 -1.15 13.64
N ARG A 91 -7.58 -1.50 14.53
CA ARG A 91 -7.64 -2.83 15.16
C ARG A 91 -7.81 -3.96 14.14
N LEU A 92 -8.60 -3.73 13.09
CA LEU A 92 -8.74 -4.69 12.00
C LEU A 92 -7.41 -4.94 11.29
N ASP A 93 -6.70 -3.88 10.92
CA ASP A 93 -5.41 -3.98 10.24
C ASP A 93 -4.35 -4.66 11.12
N GLU A 94 -4.30 -4.33 12.41
CA GLU A 94 -3.42 -4.98 13.40
C GLU A 94 -3.71 -6.47 13.55
N THR A 95 -5.00 -6.83 13.61
CA THR A 95 -5.41 -8.24 13.68
C THR A 95 -5.00 -9.01 12.43
N VAL A 96 -5.19 -8.42 11.25
CA VAL A 96 -4.78 -9.03 9.98
C VAL A 96 -3.27 -9.19 9.92
N ASP A 97 -2.51 -8.18 10.35
CA ASP A 97 -1.05 -8.25 10.41
C ASP A 97 -0.58 -9.36 11.36
N ALA A 98 -1.17 -9.47 12.56
CA ALA A 98 -0.86 -10.52 13.52
C ALA A 98 -1.14 -11.94 12.98
N LEU A 99 -2.27 -12.13 12.28
CA LEU A 99 -2.60 -13.40 11.65
C LEU A 99 -1.64 -13.76 10.52
N ARG A 100 -1.23 -12.78 9.71
CA ARG A 100 -0.25 -12.98 8.66
C ARG A 100 1.14 -13.30 9.21
N ASP A 101 1.55 -12.65 10.29
CA ASP A 101 2.83 -12.94 10.96
C ASP A 101 2.88 -14.37 11.51
N LYS A 102 1.75 -14.87 12.01
CA LYS A 102 1.66 -16.20 12.60
C LYS A 102 1.48 -17.32 11.57
N PHE A 103 0.68 -17.09 10.54
CA PHE A 103 0.22 -18.14 9.61
C PHE A 103 0.68 -17.91 8.15
N GLY A 104 1.39 -16.83 7.87
CA GLY A 104 1.84 -16.45 6.54
C GLY A 104 0.95 -15.43 5.84
N GLU A 105 1.51 -14.75 4.86
CA GLU A 105 0.87 -13.61 4.17
C GLU A 105 -0.43 -13.99 3.44
N ASP A 106 -0.54 -15.23 2.99
CA ASP A 106 -1.67 -15.72 2.21
C ASP A 106 -2.85 -16.24 3.04
N VAL A 107 -2.75 -16.25 4.38
CA VAL A 107 -3.80 -16.78 5.25
C VAL A 107 -5.11 -15.99 5.16
N ILE A 108 -5.00 -14.69 4.92
CA ILE A 108 -6.15 -13.81 4.73
C ILE A 108 -5.99 -13.10 3.39
N ARG A 109 -6.93 -13.34 2.48
CA ARG A 109 -7.03 -12.68 1.18
C ARG A 109 -8.34 -11.92 1.07
N ARG A 110 -8.35 -10.86 0.29
CA ARG A 110 -9.61 -10.22 -0.09
C ARG A 110 -10.38 -11.14 -1.03
N ALA A 111 -11.69 -11.22 -0.88
CA ALA A 111 -12.55 -12.08 -1.69
C ALA A 111 -12.34 -11.90 -3.21
N LYS A 112 -12.04 -10.68 -3.65
CA LYS A 112 -11.67 -10.36 -5.04
C LYS A 112 -10.52 -11.22 -5.58
N PHE A 113 -9.59 -11.66 -4.74
CA PHE A 113 -8.42 -12.45 -5.12
C PHE A 113 -8.54 -13.93 -4.71
N ALA A 114 -9.67 -14.35 -4.16
CA ALA A 114 -9.84 -15.72 -3.66
C ALA A 114 -9.82 -16.77 -4.79
N GLN A 115 -10.25 -16.40 -5.99
CA GLN A 115 -10.31 -17.30 -7.14
C GLN A 115 -9.08 -17.24 -8.06
N ASN A 116 -8.20 -16.28 -7.87
CA ASN A 116 -7.00 -16.12 -8.68
C ASN A 116 -5.84 -16.89 -8.05
N ALA A 117 -5.22 -17.77 -8.84
CA ALA A 117 -3.99 -18.48 -8.45
C ALA A 117 -2.77 -17.53 -8.34
N GLU A 118 -2.91 -16.30 -8.81
CA GLU A 118 -1.89 -15.27 -8.70
C GLU A 118 -1.74 -14.83 -7.24
N GLY A 119 -0.52 -14.90 -6.74
CA GLY A 119 -0.21 -14.40 -5.40
C GLY A 119 -0.60 -12.91 -5.29
N HIS A 120 -1.46 -12.57 -4.34
CA HIS A 120 -1.98 -11.22 -4.14
C HIS A 120 -0.89 -10.18 -3.79
N MET A 121 0.33 -10.63 -3.60
CA MET A 121 1.51 -9.86 -3.21
C MET A 121 2.62 -9.96 -4.26
N ALA A 122 2.29 -9.91 -5.54
CA ALA A 122 3.29 -9.85 -6.61
C ALA A 122 4.24 -8.66 -6.35
N GLY A 123 5.49 -8.93 -6.05
CA GLY A 123 6.47 -7.93 -5.63
C GLY A 123 6.36 -7.44 -4.19
N GLY A 124 5.55 -8.09 -3.36
CA GLY A 124 5.23 -7.66 -2.02
C GLY A 124 6.30 -7.89 -0.95
N LEU A 125 5.86 -7.76 0.28
CA LEU A 125 6.68 -7.74 1.50
C LEU A 125 7.26 -9.12 1.86
N ASP A 126 6.80 -10.21 1.24
CA ASP A 126 7.36 -11.52 1.48
C ASP A 126 8.77 -11.61 0.90
N LYS A 127 9.75 -11.51 1.78
CA LYS A 127 11.18 -11.59 1.44
C LYS A 127 11.55 -12.91 0.76
N ALA A 128 10.84 -14.00 1.05
CA ALA A 128 11.10 -15.31 0.46
C ALA A 128 10.55 -15.44 -0.98
N ARG A 129 9.56 -14.63 -1.34
CA ARG A 129 8.92 -14.63 -2.65
C ARG A 129 9.26 -13.41 -3.51
N ARG A 130 10.20 -12.59 -3.12
CA ARG A 130 10.67 -11.48 -3.94
C ARG A 130 11.18 -12.00 -5.28
N THR A 131 10.33 -11.96 -6.28
CA THR A 131 10.67 -12.15 -7.68
C THR A 131 11.27 -10.84 -8.19
N GLY A 132 12.53 -10.63 -7.99
CA GLY A 132 13.24 -9.46 -8.45
C GLY A 132 14.72 -9.75 -8.48
N VAL A 133 15.53 -8.75 -8.70
CA VAL A 133 16.99 -8.75 -8.82
C VAL A 133 17.75 -9.48 -7.68
N THR A 134 17.04 -9.99 -6.68
CA THR A 134 17.60 -10.67 -5.51
C THR A 134 17.49 -12.18 -5.51
N LYS A 135 17.14 -12.83 -6.63
CA LYS A 135 17.40 -14.27 -6.73
C LYS A 135 18.92 -14.46 -6.69
N PRO A 136 19.46 -15.22 -5.73
CA PRO A 136 20.88 -15.55 -5.78
C PRO A 136 21.15 -16.23 -7.13
N ILE A 137 22.10 -15.70 -7.86
CA ILE A 137 22.61 -16.34 -9.07
C ILE A 137 23.09 -17.71 -8.65
N PRO A 138 22.60 -18.83 -9.25
CA PRO A 138 23.12 -20.16 -8.95
C PRO A 138 24.62 -20.14 -9.14
N LYS A 139 25.36 -20.44 -8.10
CA LYS A 139 26.80 -20.68 -8.19
C LYS A 139 26.98 -22.10 -8.72
N GLU A 140 26.75 -22.29 -9.98
CA GLU A 140 27.18 -23.50 -10.71
C GLU A 140 28.02 -23.03 -11.89
N PHE A 141 29.32 -23.08 -11.66
CA PHE A 141 30.33 -23.27 -12.67
C PHE A 141 31.28 -24.33 -12.13
#